data_2ea3496af99684cc8a09ae8c23e9184c
#
_entry.id   2ea3496af99684cc8a09ae8c23e9184c
#
_cell.length_a   1.000
_cell.length_b   1.000
_cell.length_c   1.000
_cell.angle_alpha   90.00
_cell.angle_beta   90.00
_cell.angle_gamma   90.00
#
_symmetry.space_group_name_H-M   'P 1'
#
loop_
_entity.id
_entity.type
_entity.pdbx_description
1 polymer ?
#
loop_
_entity_poly.entity_id
_entity_poly.type
_entity_poly.pdbx_seq_one_letter_code
_entity_poly.pdbx_strand_id
1 'polypeptide(L)'
;RSVSRGLGDVYKRQPFDFLDPRYPVPQHICEVTHDLMKKKIIKFDASANDDMVLTYHDSCNVARASNMGDVIGGQFTIPRELIKASVNNYFDMDENTIMEKTYCCGGGGGLLTDDLIELRMKGALPRMEALKNVVEEHGVTHMAAICAICKSQFSKALSYYGFELDQIVSLHQLVGNALIMNKKEL
;
A
#
# COMPACT_ATOMS: atom_id res chain seq x y z
N ARG A 1 -3.00 14.11 18.17
CA ARG A 1 -2.37 13.46 17.00
C ARG A 1 -3.20 13.77 15.75
N SER A 2 -2.66 14.57 14.86
CA SER A 2 -3.26 14.72 13.55
C SER A 2 -2.99 13.46 12.75
N VAL A 3 -4.02 12.71 12.44
CA VAL A 3 -3.95 11.59 11.50
C VAL A 3 -4.09 12.17 10.12
N SER A 4 -3.08 12.05 9.29
CA SER A 4 -3.07 12.65 7.96
C SER A 4 -3.56 11.67 6.89
N ARG A 5 -4.63 12.02 6.21
CA ARG A 5 -4.99 11.46 4.89
C ARG A 5 -4.25 12.18 3.75
N GLY A 6 -3.00 12.54 4.01
CA GLY A 6 -2.35 13.59 3.27
C GLY A 6 -2.85 14.98 3.74
N LEU A 7 -2.52 16.01 3.01
CA LEU A 7 -2.89 17.39 3.36
C LEU A 7 -4.41 17.58 3.60
N GLY A 8 -5.24 16.84 2.87
CA GLY A 8 -6.68 16.95 2.96
C GLY A 8 -7.28 16.57 4.33
N ASP A 9 -6.70 15.59 5.05
CA ASP A 9 -7.24 15.17 6.34
C ASP A 9 -6.84 16.12 7.48
N VAL A 10 -5.68 16.74 7.37
CA VAL A 10 -5.24 17.80 8.30
C VAL A 10 -6.24 18.96 8.26
N TYR A 11 -6.67 19.35 7.07
CA TYR A 11 -7.63 20.45 6.88
C TYR A 11 -9.05 20.11 7.38
N LYS A 12 -9.51 18.87 7.26
CA LYS A 12 -10.82 18.46 7.78
C LYS A 12 -10.94 18.57 9.30
N ARG A 13 -9.84 18.50 10.04
CA ARG A 13 -9.83 18.46 11.52
C ARG A 13 -9.46 19.77 12.16
N GLN A 14 -8.93 20.70 11.40
CA GLN A 14 -8.62 22.04 11.89
C GLN A 14 -9.75 22.97 11.47
N PRO A 15 -10.29 23.78 12.38
CA PRO A 15 -11.29 24.80 12.06
C PRO A 15 -10.61 25.95 11.31
N PHE A 16 -10.27 25.71 10.05
CA PHE A 16 -9.76 26.75 9.17
C PHE A 16 -10.92 27.40 8.43
N ASP A 17 -11.28 28.60 8.85
CA ASP A 17 -12.34 29.39 8.22
C ASP A 17 -12.06 29.75 6.75
N PHE A 18 -10.82 29.56 6.30
CA PHE A 18 -10.42 29.86 4.93
C PHE A 18 -10.63 28.68 3.96
N LEU A 19 -11.01 27.49 4.44
CA LEU A 19 -11.31 26.36 3.55
C LEU A 19 -12.65 26.60 2.86
N ASP A 20 -12.59 26.79 1.57
CA ASP A 20 -13.78 26.96 0.76
C ASP A 20 -14.52 25.62 0.58
N PRO A 21 -15.78 25.53 1.05
CA PRO A 21 -16.55 24.27 0.97
C PRO A 21 -16.84 23.82 -0.47
N ARG A 22 -16.62 24.66 -1.46
CA ARG A 22 -16.70 24.31 -2.88
C ARG A 22 -15.56 23.38 -3.33
N TYR A 23 -14.47 23.31 -2.57
CA TYR A 23 -13.33 22.44 -2.85
C TYR A 23 -13.29 21.28 -1.85
N PRO A 24 -13.95 20.17 -2.12
CA PRO A 24 -13.95 19.03 -1.22
C PRO A 24 -12.54 18.49 -1.04
N VAL A 25 -12.26 17.95 0.14
CA VAL A 25 -11.00 17.29 0.41
C VAL A 25 -10.83 16.10 -0.55
N PRO A 26 -9.73 16.04 -1.31
CA PRO A 26 -9.53 14.95 -2.26
C PRO A 26 -9.44 13.59 -1.54
N GLN A 27 -10.13 12.60 -2.07
CA GLN A 27 -10.03 11.23 -1.60
C GLN A 27 -8.70 10.60 -2.05
N HIS A 28 -8.21 9.64 -1.30
CA HIS A 28 -7.09 8.82 -1.75
C HIS A 28 -7.55 7.95 -2.93
N ILE A 29 -6.66 7.70 -3.90
CA ILE A 29 -7.02 6.91 -5.09
C ILE A 29 -7.56 5.52 -4.75
N CYS A 30 -7.09 4.89 -3.66
CA CYS A 30 -7.64 3.62 -3.18
C CYS A 30 -9.10 3.76 -2.77
N GLU A 31 -9.50 4.86 -2.14
CA GLU A 31 -10.90 5.11 -1.74
C GLU A 31 -11.78 5.22 -2.98
N VAL A 32 -11.34 6.01 -3.96
CA VAL A 32 -12.08 6.19 -5.23
C VAL A 32 -12.22 4.86 -5.97
N THR A 33 -11.14 4.11 -6.12
CA THR A 33 -11.15 2.81 -6.81
C THR A 33 -12.03 1.80 -6.08
N HIS A 34 -11.95 1.76 -4.75
CA HIS A 34 -12.77 0.89 -3.92
C HIS A 34 -14.27 1.24 -4.03
N ASP A 35 -14.61 2.52 -4.02
CA ASP A 35 -15.97 3.00 -4.18
C ASP A 35 -16.56 2.62 -5.56
N LEU A 36 -15.78 2.78 -6.62
CA LEU A 36 -16.15 2.34 -7.96
C LEU A 36 -16.36 0.82 -8.04
N MET A 37 -15.51 0.04 -7.37
CA MET A 37 -15.65 -1.41 -7.25
C MET A 37 -16.93 -1.79 -6.49
N LYS A 38 -17.19 -1.19 -5.32
CA LYS A 38 -18.39 -1.45 -4.53
C LYS A 38 -19.68 -1.09 -5.29
N LYS A 39 -19.66 -0.02 -6.05
CA LYS A 39 -20.76 0.39 -6.96
C LYS A 39 -20.87 -0.45 -8.22
N LYS A 40 -19.98 -1.43 -8.43
CA LYS A 40 -19.93 -2.30 -9.62
C LYS A 40 -19.74 -1.54 -10.95
N ILE A 41 -19.18 -0.32 -10.88
CA ILE A 41 -18.85 0.49 -12.06
C ILE A 41 -17.63 -0.09 -12.75
N ILE A 42 -16.63 -0.54 -11.96
CA ILE A 42 -15.47 -1.28 -12.44
C ILE A 42 -15.54 -2.73 -11.97
N LYS A 43 -14.95 -3.62 -12.77
CA LYS A 43 -14.86 -5.05 -12.47
C LYS A 43 -13.43 -5.51 -12.69
N PHE A 44 -13.03 -6.55 -11.97
CA PHE A 44 -11.70 -7.11 -12.04
C PHE A 44 -11.74 -8.57 -12.46
N ASP A 45 -10.72 -8.97 -13.20
CA ASP A 45 -10.35 -10.34 -13.47
C ASP A 45 -9.05 -10.64 -12.69
N ALA A 46 -9.17 -11.30 -11.56
CA ALA A 46 -8.03 -11.60 -10.70
C ALA A 46 -7.02 -12.53 -11.37
N SER A 47 -7.44 -13.32 -12.38
CA SER A 47 -6.57 -14.23 -13.13
C SER A 47 -5.47 -13.51 -13.92
N ALA A 48 -5.63 -12.22 -14.17
CA ALA A 48 -4.61 -11.38 -14.83
C ALA A 48 -3.30 -11.25 -14.02
N ASN A 49 -3.30 -11.65 -12.75
CA ASN A 49 -2.14 -11.64 -11.86
C ASN A 49 -1.87 -13.03 -11.24
N ASP A 50 -2.27 -14.12 -11.89
CA ASP A 50 -2.11 -15.50 -11.39
C ASP A 50 -0.64 -15.97 -11.36
N ASP A 51 0.25 -15.28 -12.06
CA ASP A 51 1.69 -15.47 -12.02
C ASP A 51 2.33 -14.97 -10.71
N MET A 52 1.56 -14.27 -9.86
CA MET A 52 2.03 -13.69 -8.61
C MET A 52 1.43 -14.40 -7.40
N VAL A 53 2.26 -14.71 -6.42
CA VAL A 53 1.86 -15.00 -5.04
C VAL A 53 2.21 -13.76 -4.21
N LEU A 54 1.21 -13.08 -3.69
CA LEU A 54 1.32 -11.71 -3.20
C LEU A 54 1.23 -11.61 -1.68
N THR A 55 2.05 -10.74 -1.10
CA THR A 55 1.83 -10.16 0.23
C THR A 55 1.70 -8.64 0.15
N TYR A 56 1.33 -7.99 1.26
CA TYR A 56 1.13 -6.54 1.29
C TYR A 56 1.89 -5.88 2.42
N HIS A 57 2.58 -4.78 2.10
CA HIS A 57 3.22 -3.92 3.08
C HIS A 57 2.32 -2.73 3.41
N ASP A 58 1.79 -2.69 4.64
CA ASP A 58 1.15 -1.50 5.18
C ASP A 58 2.19 -0.41 5.39
N SER A 59 2.22 0.60 4.56
CA SER A 59 3.14 1.71 4.74
C SER A 59 2.80 2.49 6.02
N CYS A 60 3.82 2.86 6.81
CA CYS A 60 3.61 3.47 8.12
C CYS A 60 2.81 4.78 8.07
N ASN A 61 2.94 5.56 7.01
CA ASN A 61 2.17 6.79 6.82
C ASN A 61 0.67 6.50 6.60
N VAL A 62 0.35 5.48 5.82
CA VAL A 62 -1.04 5.06 5.62
C VAL A 62 -1.59 4.42 6.89
N ALA A 63 -0.85 3.47 7.46
CA ALA A 63 -1.30 2.67 8.60
C ALA A 63 -1.55 3.48 9.87
N ARG A 64 -0.64 4.42 10.19
CA ARG A 64 -0.65 5.14 11.48
C ARG A 64 -0.94 6.63 11.38
N ALA A 65 -0.86 7.21 10.20
CA ALA A 65 -1.02 8.65 10.00
C ALA A 65 -2.14 9.01 9.03
N SER A 66 -2.93 8.04 8.57
CA SER A 66 -4.08 8.31 7.70
C SER A 66 -5.32 7.53 8.13
N ASN A 67 -6.45 7.94 7.57
CA ASN A 67 -7.70 7.17 7.53
C ASN A 67 -8.17 7.11 6.08
N MET A 68 -8.76 6.02 5.67
CA MET A 68 -9.44 5.88 4.38
C MET A 68 -10.91 5.53 4.59
N GLY A 69 -11.78 6.09 3.77
CA GLY A 69 -13.21 5.91 3.89
C GLY A 69 -13.78 6.55 5.16
N ASP A 70 -15.04 6.26 5.43
CA ASP A 70 -15.78 6.78 6.58
C ASP A 70 -15.81 5.82 7.77
N VAL A 71 -15.06 4.70 7.67
CA VAL A 71 -15.05 3.61 8.66
C VAL A 71 -13.69 3.56 9.35
N ILE A 72 -13.70 3.33 10.66
CA ILE A 72 -12.46 3.10 11.42
C ILE A 72 -11.74 1.86 10.83
N GLY A 73 -10.45 2.00 10.55
CA GLY A 73 -9.65 0.92 9.97
C GLY A 73 -9.74 0.79 8.45
N GLY A 74 -10.42 1.72 7.77
CA GLY A 74 -10.51 1.72 6.31
C GLY A 74 -9.16 1.73 5.59
N GLN A 75 -8.14 2.35 6.19
CA GLN A 75 -6.77 2.34 5.68
C GLN A 75 -6.12 0.93 5.66
N PHE A 76 -6.69 -0.04 6.38
CA PHE A 76 -6.24 -1.44 6.39
C PHE A 76 -7.12 -2.31 5.48
N THR A 77 -8.42 -2.07 5.51
CA THR A 77 -9.41 -2.90 4.81
C THR A 77 -9.50 -2.55 3.33
N ILE A 78 -9.54 -1.27 2.97
CA ILE A 78 -9.69 -0.81 1.58
C ILE A 78 -8.57 -1.34 0.68
N PRO A 79 -7.26 -1.20 1.01
CA PRO A 79 -6.21 -1.78 0.19
C PRO A 79 -6.31 -3.30 0.05
N ARG A 80 -6.62 -4.01 1.14
CA ARG A 80 -6.75 -5.47 1.12
C ARG A 80 -7.94 -5.95 0.30
N GLU A 81 -9.07 -5.24 0.34
CA GLU A 81 -10.23 -5.56 -0.50
C GLU A 81 -9.90 -5.36 -1.99
N LEU A 82 -9.17 -4.31 -2.34
CA LEU A 82 -8.70 -4.10 -3.72
C LEU A 82 -7.72 -5.19 -4.17
N ILE A 83 -6.77 -5.58 -3.31
CA ILE A 83 -5.84 -6.68 -3.60
C ILE A 83 -6.61 -7.98 -3.83
N LYS A 84 -7.48 -8.36 -2.90
CA LYS A 84 -8.27 -9.61 -2.99
C LYS A 84 -9.22 -9.64 -4.20
N ALA A 85 -9.63 -8.48 -4.69
CA ALA A 85 -10.40 -8.39 -5.92
C ALA A 85 -9.55 -8.50 -7.19
N SER A 86 -8.24 -8.27 -7.10
CA SER A 86 -7.30 -8.18 -8.22
C SER A 86 -6.32 -9.34 -8.30
N VAL A 87 -6.24 -10.21 -7.28
CA VAL A 87 -5.26 -11.30 -7.17
C VAL A 87 -5.90 -12.51 -6.52
N ASN A 88 -5.65 -13.70 -7.04
CA ASN A 88 -6.15 -14.95 -6.45
C ASN A 88 -5.27 -15.45 -5.28
N ASN A 89 -3.96 -15.22 -5.36
CA ASN A 89 -2.98 -15.76 -4.40
C ASN A 89 -2.45 -14.63 -3.51
N TYR A 90 -3.09 -14.42 -2.36
CA TYR A 90 -2.72 -13.37 -1.41
C TYR A 90 -2.58 -13.90 0.01
N PHE A 91 -1.46 -13.58 0.66
CA PHE A 91 -1.16 -13.92 2.04
C PHE A 91 -0.67 -12.68 2.81
N ASP A 92 -1.29 -12.38 3.94
CA ASP A 92 -0.75 -11.36 4.85
C ASP A 92 0.50 -11.89 5.56
N MET A 93 1.40 -10.99 5.95
CA MET A 93 2.49 -11.32 6.87
C MET A 93 1.92 -11.56 8.27
N ASP A 94 2.78 -11.96 9.24
CA ASP A 94 2.39 -12.17 10.64
C ASP A 94 1.58 -10.99 11.19
N GLU A 95 0.49 -11.27 11.91
CA GLU A 95 -0.45 -10.29 12.46
C GLU A 95 0.19 -9.24 13.37
N ASN A 96 1.35 -9.55 13.95
CA ASN A 96 2.13 -8.64 14.79
C ASN A 96 3.02 -7.70 13.97
N THR A 97 3.02 -7.81 12.66
CA THR A 97 3.88 -7.05 11.74
C THR A 97 3.12 -6.26 10.68
N ILE A 98 1.79 -6.28 10.71
CA ILE A 98 0.89 -5.62 9.75
C ILE A 98 -0.01 -4.58 10.41
N MET A 99 -0.78 -3.86 9.61
CA MET A 99 -1.74 -2.84 10.07
C MET A 99 -1.08 -1.80 10.98
N GLU A 100 -1.63 -1.52 12.18
CA GLU A 100 -1.07 -0.55 13.13
C GLU A 100 0.34 -0.96 13.61
N LYS A 101 0.61 -2.26 13.70
CA LYS A 101 1.89 -2.82 14.15
C LYS A 101 2.93 -2.88 13.04
N THR A 102 2.60 -2.39 11.84
CA THR A 102 3.48 -2.52 10.68
C THR A 102 4.91 -2.04 10.95
N TYR A 103 5.88 -2.80 10.50
CA TYR A 103 7.29 -2.41 10.53
C TYR A 103 7.61 -1.42 9.42
N CYS A 104 8.59 -0.56 9.67
CA CYS A 104 9.05 0.44 8.71
C CYS A 104 9.75 -0.23 7.51
N CYS A 105 9.61 0.38 6.33
CA CYS A 105 10.42 0.01 5.16
C CYS A 105 11.90 0.43 5.28
N GLY A 106 12.26 1.21 6.31
CA GLY A 106 13.59 1.80 6.48
C GLY A 106 13.77 3.17 5.80
N GLY A 107 12.77 3.67 5.06
CA GLY A 107 12.87 4.91 4.30
C GLY A 107 12.75 6.21 5.10
N GLY A 108 12.47 6.12 6.43
CA GLY A 108 12.52 7.27 7.35
C GLY A 108 11.68 8.47 6.96
N GLY A 109 10.53 8.28 6.27
CA GLY A 109 9.68 9.38 5.83
C GLY A 109 10.23 10.19 4.65
N GLY A 110 11.22 9.67 3.93
CA GLY A 110 11.83 10.31 2.76
C GLY A 110 13.33 10.59 2.90
N LEU A 111 13.96 10.11 3.96
CA LEU A 111 15.42 10.20 4.14
C LEU A 111 16.15 9.20 3.23
N LEU A 112 15.97 9.33 1.91
CA LEU A 112 16.48 8.37 0.92
C LEU A 112 17.87 8.71 0.40
N THR A 113 18.67 9.45 1.14
CA THR A 113 20.06 9.77 0.79
C THR A 113 20.99 8.58 0.98
N ASP A 114 22.01 8.46 0.15
CA ASP A 114 22.95 7.33 0.20
C ASP A 114 23.86 7.38 1.45
N ASP A 115 24.10 8.56 2.01
CA ASP A 115 24.84 8.75 3.27
C ASP A 115 24.19 8.01 4.47
N LEU A 116 22.88 7.74 4.39
CA LEU A 116 22.11 7.06 5.43
C LEU A 116 21.80 5.59 5.07
N ILE A 117 22.46 5.03 4.06
CA ILE A 117 22.13 3.69 3.56
C ILE A 117 22.20 2.62 4.62
N GLU A 118 23.23 2.63 5.48
CA GLU A 118 23.37 1.66 6.56
C GLU A 118 22.24 1.76 7.59
N LEU A 119 21.89 2.97 7.99
CA LEU A 119 20.79 3.20 8.93
C LEU A 119 19.46 2.74 8.32
N ARG A 120 19.26 3.02 7.05
CA ARG A 120 18.06 2.62 6.30
C ARG A 120 17.95 1.11 6.19
N MET A 121 19.05 0.39 5.92
CA MET A 121 19.07 -1.07 5.90
C MET A 121 18.78 -1.65 7.29
N LYS A 122 19.44 -1.17 8.33
CA LYS A 122 19.13 -1.57 9.72
C LYS A 122 17.67 -1.30 10.09
N GLY A 123 17.12 -0.18 9.67
CA GLY A 123 15.71 0.16 9.89
C GLY A 123 14.73 -0.71 9.13
N ALA A 124 15.15 -1.29 8.01
CA ALA A 124 14.33 -2.20 7.20
C ALA A 124 14.36 -3.65 7.72
N LEU A 125 15.37 -4.05 8.50
CA LEU A 125 15.61 -5.43 8.92
C LEU A 125 14.35 -6.13 9.45
N PRO A 126 13.59 -5.58 10.43
CA PRO A 126 12.41 -6.28 10.96
C PRO A 126 11.35 -6.56 9.88
N ARG A 127 11.20 -5.65 8.91
CA ARG A 127 10.27 -5.83 7.78
C ARG A 127 10.78 -6.90 6.81
N MET A 128 12.08 -6.97 6.58
CA MET A 128 12.67 -7.99 5.72
C MET A 128 12.59 -9.39 6.35
N GLU A 129 12.76 -9.49 7.66
CA GLU A 129 12.54 -10.76 8.39
C GLU A 129 11.09 -11.22 8.30
N ALA A 130 10.12 -10.31 8.51
CA ALA A 130 8.70 -10.64 8.35
C ALA A 130 8.34 -11.04 6.91
N LEU A 131 8.95 -10.40 5.90
CA LEU A 131 8.80 -10.79 4.50
C LEU A 131 9.39 -12.17 4.24
N LYS A 132 10.57 -12.46 4.77
CA LYS A 132 11.21 -13.77 4.60
C LYS A 132 10.34 -14.89 5.12
N ASN A 133 9.73 -14.72 6.30
CA ASN A 133 8.85 -15.73 6.90
C ASN A 133 7.66 -16.05 5.97
N VAL A 134 6.95 -15.06 5.44
CA VAL A 134 5.80 -15.30 4.56
C VAL A 134 6.23 -15.87 3.20
N VAL A 135 7.42 -15.53 2.72
CA VAL A 135 8.02 -16.12 1.51
C VAL A 135 8.28 -17.61 1.72
N GLU A 136 8.91 -17.98 2.84
CA GLU A 136 9.24 -19.39 3.17
C GLU A 136 7.99 -20.23 3.42
N GLU A 137 6.96 -19.66 4.05
CA GLU A 137 5.73 -20.37 4.43
C GLU A 137 4.77 -20.56 3.25
N HIS A 138 4.62 -19.54 2.40
CA HIS A 138 3.59 -19.50 1.36
C HIS A 138 4.11 -19.37 -0.07
N GLY A 139 5.42 -19.33 -0.27
CA GLY A 139 6.01 -19.14 -1.59
C GLY A 139 5.72 -17.78 -2.22
N VAL A 140 5.58 -16.73 -1.39
CA VAL A 140 5.32 -15.36 -1.86
C VAL A 140 6.41 -14.93 -2.82
N THR A 141 6.01 -14.45 -3.99
CA THR A 141 6.91 -13.96 -5.05
C THR A 141 6.94 -12.44 -5.13
N HIS A 142 5.88 -11.76 -4.71
CA HIS A 142 5.74 -10.31 -4.83
C HIS A 142 5.19 -9.67 -3.56
N MET A 143 5.63 -8.45 -3.28
CA MET A 143 5.09 -7.61 -2.21
C MET A 143 4.47 -6.34 -2.79
N ALA A 144 3.19 -6.12 -2.53
CA ALA A 144 2.52 -4.88 -2.91
C ALA A 144 2.78 -3.77 -1.89
N ALA A 145 2.91 -2.55 -2.37
CA ALA A 145 2.96 -1.34 -1.54
C ALA A 145 2.27 -0.17 -2.22
N ILE A 146 1.67 0.72 -1.42
CA ILE A 146 1.02 1.95 -1.90
C ILE A 146 2.01 3.11 -1.95
N CYS A 147 2.86 3.24 -0.93
CA CYS A 147 3.72 4.39 -0.74
C CYS A 147 4.91 4.39 -1.69
N ALA A 148 5.11 5.49 -2.43
CA ALA A 148 6.24 5.65 -3.35
C ALA A 148 7.60 5.59 -2.64
N ILE A 149 7.69 6.16 -1.42
CA ILE A 149 8.90 6.09 -0.59
C ILE A 149 9.23 4.65 -0.22
N CYS A 150 8.22 3.87 0.18
CA CYS A 150 8.42 2.45 0.50
C CYS A 150 8.90 1.66 -0.72
N LYS A 151 8.31 1.88 -1.89
CA LYS A 151 8.75 1.20 -3.13
C LYS A 151 10.19 1.55 -3.48
N SER A 152 10.56 2.82 -3.44
CA SER A 152 11.95 3.27 -3.67
C SER A 152 12.93 2.69 -2.65
N GLN A 153 12.55 2.59 -1.39
CA GLN A 153 13.37 2.00 -0.35
C GLN A 153 13.54 0.50 -0.52
N PHE A 154 12.43 -0.21 -0.81
CA PHE A 154 12.46 -1.67 -0.99
C PHE A 154 13.28 -2.09 -2.21
N SER A 155 13.35 -1.29 -3.27
CA SER A 155 14.23 -1.59 -4.40
C SER A 155 15.72 -1.74 -4.00
N LYS A 156 16.14 -1.07 -2.93
CA LYS A 156 17.48 -1.22 -2.34
C LYS A 156 17.52 -2.29 -1.23
N ALA A 157 16.51 -2.30 -0.35
CA ALA A 157 16.49 -3.21 0.79
C ALA A 157 16.31 -4.67 0.36
N LEU A 158 15.49 -4.95 -0.64
CA LEU A 158 15.29 -6.31 -1.16
C LEU A 158 16.61 -6.91 -1.65
N SER A 159 17.34 -6.20 -2.52
CA SER A 159 18.67 -6.63 -2.98
C SER A 159 19.66 -6.82 -1.84
N TYR A 160 19.69 -5.90 -0.87
CA TYR A 160 20.61 -5.97 0.25
C TYR A 160 20.38 -7.22 1.11
N TYR A 161 19.11 -7.64 1.28
CA TYR A 161 18.73 -8.82 2.05
C TYR A 161 18.53 -10.10 1.20
N GLY A 162 18.96 -10.08 -0.06
CA GLY A 162 18.96 -11.26 -0.93
C GLY A 162 17.63 -11.57 -1.61
N PHE A 163 16.71 -10.61 -1.66
CA PHE A 163 15.49 -10.70 -2.47
C PHE A 163 15.72 -10.12 -3.87
N GLU A 164 14.93 -10.56 -4.84
CA GLU A 164 14.98 -10.01 -6.20
C GLU A 164 14.29 -8.64 -6.30
N LEU A 165 14.76 -7.78 -7.23
CA LEU A 165 14.29 -6.38 -7.33
C LEU A 165 12.87 -6.23 -7.86
N ASP A 166 12.39 -7.15 -8.69
CA ASP A 166 11.07 -7.13 -9.30
C ASP A 166 9.96 -7.62 -8.38
N GLN A 167 10.32 -8.09 -7.19
CA GLN A 167 9.36 -8.55 -6.19
C GLN A 167 8.50 -7.45 -5.55
N ILE A 168 8.74 -6.16 -5.84
CA ILE A 168 7.93 -5.05 -5.32
C ILE A 168 7.01 -4.47 -6.39
N VAL A 169 5.70 -4.50 -6.17
CA VAL A 169 4.68 -4.01 -7.09
C VAL A 169 3.83 -2.90 -6.47
N SER A 170 3.24 -2.06 -7.30
CA SER A 170 2.26 -1.08 -6.86
C SER A 170 0.88 -1.73 -6.75
N LEU A 171 0.12 -1.40 -5.69
CA LEU A 171 -1.27 -1.83 -5.58
C LEU A 171 -2.08 -1.44 -6.84
N HIS A 172 -1.89 -0.22 -7.36
CA HIS A 172 -2.62 0.22 -8.56
C HIS A 172 -2.13 -0.42 -9.86
N GLN A 173 -0.94 -0.99 -9.90
CA GLN A 173 -0.50 -1.83 -11.01
C GLN A 173 -1.29 -3.13 -11.04
N LEU A 174 -1.46 -3.80 -9.89
CA LEU A 174 -2.29 -5.01 -9.77
C LEU A 174 -3.74 -4.74 -10.19
N VAL A 175 -4.30 -3.65 -9.67
CA VAL A 175 -5.65 -3.19 -10.03
C VAL A 175 -5.75 -2.91 -11.53
N GLY A 176 -4.78 -2.23 -12.11
CA GLY A 176 -4.75 -1.90 -13.54
C GLY A 176 -4.66 -3.15 -14.42
N ASN A 177 -3.85 -4.12 -14.04
CA ASN A 177 -3.74 -5.40 -14.77
C ASN A 177 -5.05 -6.17 -14.77
N ALA A 178 -5.73 -6.20 -13.63
CA ALA A 178 -6.96 -6.95 -13.43
C ALA A 178 -8.22 -6.22 -13.94
N LEU A 179 -8.14 -4.93 -14.32
CA LEU A 179 -9.29 -4.14 -14.72
C LEU A 179 -9.88 -4.64 -16.04
N ILE A 180 -11.15 -5.02 -16.00
CA ILE A 180 -11.89 -5.42 -17.21
C ILE A 180 -12.33 -4.16 -17.97
N MET A 181 -11.69 -3.93 -19.12
CA MET A 181 -12.03 -2.81 -20.00
C MET A 181 -13.11 -3.23 -21.01
N ASN A 182 -14.23 -2.53 -21.01
CA ASN A 182 -15.25 -2.70 -22.06
C ASN A 182 -14.74 -2.07 -23.36
N LYS A 183 -14.37 -2.88 -24.34
CA LYS A 183 -13.88 -2.43 -25.67
C LYS A 183 -14.87 -1.58 -26.48
N LYS A 184 -16.08 -1.31 -25.98
CA LYS A 184 -17.10 -0.53 -26.67
C LYS A 184 -17.11 0.97 -26.31
N GLU A 185 -16.24 1.43 -25.42
CA GLU A 185 -16.23 2.82 -24.95
C GLU A 185 -14.87 3.52 -25.18
N LEU A 186 -14.03 2.94 -26.01
CA LEU A 186 -12.82 3.54 -26.59
C LEU A 186 -13.06 3.74 -28.10
#